data_8f996b5e04d10b277914ad2a59ae10f2
#
_entry.id   8f996b5e04d10b277914ad2a59ae10f2
#
_cell.length_a   1.000
_cell.length_b   1.000
_cell.length_c   1.000
_cell.angle_alpha   90.00
_cell.angle_beta   90.00
_cell.angle_gamma   90.00
#
_symmetry.space_group_name_H-M   'P 1'
#
loop_
_entity.id
_entity.type
_entity.pdbx_description
1 polymer ?
#
loop_
_entity_poly.entity_id
_entity_poly.type
_entity_poly.pdbx_seq_one_letter_code
_entity_poly.pdbx_strand_id
1 'polypeptide(L)'
;MAEQYRLEMIGVSKSFPGVKALDGINLKVRPGTVHALMGENGAGKSTLMKCLFGIYKMDEGQIIIDGEKTEITNPDDALRKGLAMVHQELQPIPDRSIAENMYLGRYPMKSVGPLKMVDHKTMNSEAEKWLKDVKMNFDPKAKLGTLSIGQMQSVEIAKAVSQHAKIVILDEPTSSLTDNEVEALFRIIRDLKSRGVSMIYISHKMAEIRQIADDITIMRDGTYVGSWEVKDISDDEIVKQMVGRELTNVYPPKEDYRTDETILKVEHLCSIHERSFQDCSFELKRGEILGFGGLVGAQRTEMMEAIFGMRHIASGTVEVLGKKVNIKKPEDAIANSIGMITEDRRGTGILGCLSINXXXXSMITPLLPLIRIIQTAV
;
A
#
# COMPACT_ATOMS: atom_id res chain seq x y z
N MET A 1 -30.54 -5.76 25.05
CA MET A 1 -30.06 -6.83 24.16
C MET A 1 -28.53 -6.71 24.07
N ALA A 2 -27.80 -7.81 24.19
CA ALA A 2 -26.34 -7.77 24.04
C ALA A 2 -25.99 -7.31 22.61
N GLU A 3 -25.03 -6.45 22.48
CA GLU A 3 -24.58 -5.94 21.20
C GLU A 3 -23.96 -7.11 20.41
N GLN A 4 -24.54 -7.43 19.27
CA GLN A 4 -24.08 -8.56 18.45
C GLN A 4 -23.03 -8.06 17.46
N TYR A 5 -21.80 -8.57 17.56
CA TYR A 5 -20.70 -8.21 16.65
C TYR A 5 -20.66 -9.17 15.45
N ARG A 6 -20.29 -8.63 14.29
CA ARG A 6 -20.01 -9.42 13.09
C ARG A 6 -18.71 -10.20 13.24
N LEU A 7 -17.71 -9.58 13.90
CA LEU A 7 -16.39 -10.17 14.16
C LEU A 7 -15.93 -9.76 15.54
N GLU A 8 -15.42 -10.72 16.30
CA GLU A 8 -14.63 -10.45 17.50
C GLU A 8 -13.34 -11.24 17.43
N MET A 9 -12.24 -10.57 17.64
CA MET A 9 -10.93 -11.17 17.91
C MET A 9 -10.63 -10.84 19.37
N ILE A 10 -10.37 -11.85 20.19
CA ILE A 10 -10.23 -11.68 21.65
C ILE A 10 -8.92 -12.27 22.09
N GLY A 11 -8.07 -11.43 22.70
CA GLY A 11 -6.81 -11.84 23.30
C GLY A 11 -5.80 -12.41 22.32
N VAL A 12 -5.79 -11.91 21.08
CA VAL A 12 -4.95 -12.46 20.00
C VAL A 12 -3.48 -12.13 20.24
N SER A 13 -2.64 -13.16 20.32
CA SER A 13 -1.18 -13.03 20.48
C SER A 13 -0.46 -13.76 19.35
N LYS A 14 0.68 -13.18 18.91
CA LYS A 14 1.53 -13.79 17.88
C LYS A 14 2.99 -13.37 18.07
N SER A 15 3.86 -14.37 18.18
CA SER A 15 5.30 -14.16 18.27
C SER A 15 6.01 -14.71 17.03
N PHE A 16 7.11 -14.07 16.67
CA PHE A 16 8.08 -14.54 15.68
C PHE A 16 9.45 -14.56 16.35
N PRO A 17 10.45 -15.28 15.80
CA PRO A 17 11.78 -15.27 16.41
C PRO A 17 12.28 -13.84 16.67
N GLY A 18 12.52 -13.52 17.93
CA GLY A 18 13.04 -12.22 18.36
C GLY A 18 12.01 -11.11 18.56
N VAL A 19 10.69 -11.33 18.25
CA VAL A 19 9.71 -10.25 18.42
C VAL A 19 8.31 -10.80 18.74
N LYS A 20 7.65 -10.21 19.74
CA LYS A 20 6.22 -10.43 20.01
C LYS A 20 5.44 -9.38 19.18
N ALA A 21 4.91 -9.82 18.05
CA ALA A 21 4.26 -8.93 17.09
C ALA A 21 2.82 -8.53 17.49
N LEU A 22 2.15 -9.39 18.27
CA LEU A 22 0.82 -9.13 18.83
C LEU A 22 0.79 -9.63 20.27
N ASP A 23 0.24 -8.84 21.18
CA ASP A 23 0.13 -9.16 22.59
C ASP A 23 -1.29 -8.85 23.09
N GLY A 24 -2.15 -9.87 23.16
CA GLY A 24 -3.49 -9.78 23.73
C GLY A 24 -4.43 -8.83 22.99
N ILE A 25 -4.35 -8.75 21.66
CA ILE A 25 -5.13 -7.79 20.86
C ILE A 25 -6.63 -8.14 20.88
N ASN A 26 -7.44 -7.10 21.03
CA ASN A 26 -8.91 -7.19 20.92
C ASN A 26 -9.38 -6.32 19.75
N LEU A 27 -10.29 -6.87 18.93
CA LEU A 27 -10.91 -6.15 17.81
C LEU A 27 -12.35 -6.60 17.72
N LYS A 28 -13.30 -5.66 17.69
CA LYS A 28 -14.72 -5.95 17.56
C LYS A 28 -15.32 -5.11 16.46
N VAL A 29 -15.95 -5.77 15.49
CA VAL A 29 -16.54 -5.10 14.32
C VAL A 29 -18.05 -5.30 14.34
N ARG A 30 -18.79 -4.21 14.30
CA ARG A 30 -20.28 -4.24 14.28
C ARG A 30 -20.78 -4.62 12.87
N PRO A 31 -21.98 -5.24 12.76
CA PRO A 31 -22.56 -5.54 11.44
C PRO A 31 -22.81 -4.26 10.63
N GLY A 32 -22.41 -4.26 9.35
CA GLY A 32 -22.68 -3.15 8.43
C GLY A 32 -21.99 -1.84 8.78
N THR A 33 -20.82 -1.91 9.44
CA THR A 33 -20.04 -0.71 9.78
C THR A 33 -18.67 -0.77 9.11
N VAL A 34 -18.05 0.40 9.02
CA VAL A 34 -16.63 0.54 8.66
C VAL A 34 -15.86 0.75 9.97
N HIS A 35 -15.02 -0.21 10.32
CA HIS A 35 -14.19 -0.19 11.51
C HIS A 35 -12.75 0.17 11.12
N ALA A 36 -12.28 1.33 11.54
CA ALA A 36 -10.90 1.76 11.31
C ALA A 36 -9.93 1.00 12.22
N LEU A 37 -8.84 0.49 11.68
CA LEU A 37 -7.75 -0.10 12.47
C LEU A 37 -6.51 0.78 12.27
N MET A 38 -6.12 1.50 13.31
CA MET A 38 -5.06 2.50 13.26
C MET A 38 -3.88 2.15 14.17
N GLY A 39 -2.73 2.76 13.89
CA GLY A 39 -1.47 2.57 14.61
C GLY A 39 -0.30 2.89 13.70
N GLU A 40 0.86 3.15 14.28
CA GLU A 40 2.08 3.42 13.52
C GLU A 40 2.52 2.21 12.68
N ASN A 41 3.44 2.43 11.76
CA ASN A 41 4.08 1.34 11.03
C ASN A 41 4.81 0.44 12.01
N GLY A 42 4.57 -0.87 11.89
CA GLY A 42 5.10 -1.83 12.87
C GLY A 42 4.17 -2.13 14.05
N ALA A 43 3.05 -1.42 14.20
CA ALA A 43 2.11 -1.64 15.33
C ALA A 43 1.41 -3.01 15.32
N GLY A 44 1.63 -3.84 14.27
CA GLY A 44 1.06 -5.20 14.22
C GLY A 44 -0.22 -5.33 13.38
N LYS A 45 -0.74 -4.25 12.80
CA LYS A 45 -2.02 -4.24 12.06
C LYS A 45 -2.09 -5.34 10.98
N SER A 46 -1.10 -5.38 10.10
CA SER A 46 -1.06 -6.38 9.01
C SER A 46 -0.84 -7.79 9.55
N THR A 47 -0.13 -7.95 10.68
CA THR A 47 0.03 -9.25 11.35
C THR A 47 -1.32 -9.73 11.89
N LEU A 48 -2.09 -8.83 12.52
CA LEU A 48 -3.43 -9.15 13.03
C LEU A 48 -4.35 -9.61 11.90
N MET A 49 -4.34 -8.90 10.76
CA MET A 49 -5.15 -9.29 9.59
C MET A 49 -4.68 -10.62 8.98
N LYS A 50 -3.38 -10.87 8.96
CA LYS A 50 -2.85 -12.16 8.49
C LYS A 50 -3.23 -13.31 9.43
N CYS A 51 -3.35 -13.05 10.73
CA CYS A 51 -3.91 -14.03 11.69
C CYS A 51 -5.39 -14.26 11.42
N LEU A 52 -6.16 -13.19 11.22
CA LEU A 52 -7.59 -13.28 10.88
C LEU A 52 -7.83 -14.07 9.59
N PHE A 53 -6.92 -13.91 8.62
CA PHE A 53 -7.04 -14.57 7.30
C PHE A 53 -6.42 -15.97 7.26
N GLY A 54 -5.89 -16.47 8.40
CA GLY A 54 -5.30 -17.81 8.49
C GLY A 54 -3.94 -17.95 7.79
N ILE A 55 -3.31 -16.85 7.42
CA ILE A 55 -1.95 -16.85 6.85
C ILE A 55 -0.93 -17.16 7.96
N TYR A 56 -1.17 -16.57 9.15
CA TYR A 56 -0.39 -16.88 10.35
C TYR A 56 -1.30 -17.52 11.39
N LYS A 57 -0.85 -18.63 11.97
CA LYS A 57 -1.54 -19.24 13.11
C LYS A 57 -1.31 -18.37 14.35
N MET A 58 -2.38 -18.02 15.04
CA MET A 58 -2.31 -17.34 16.35
C MET A 58 -1.67 -18.25 17.38
N ASP A 59 -0.89 -17.68 18.30
CA ASP A 59 -0.33 -18.42 19.42
C ASP A 59 -1.36 -18.52 20.54
N GLU A 60 -2.15 -17.44 20.76
CA GLU A 60 -3.24 -17.36 21.74
C GLU A 60 -4.40 -16.54 21.17
N GLY A 61 -5.55 -16.67 21.82
CA GLY A 61 -6.75 -15.91 21.50
C GLY A 61 -7.80 -16.73 20.75
N GLN A 62 -8.86 -16.04 20.33
CA GLN A 62 -9.93 -16.68 19.58
C GLN A 62 -10.60 -15.70 18.62
N ILE A 63 -11.20 -16.26 17.58
CA ILE A 63 -11.96 -15.53 16.57
C ILE A 63 -13.42 -15.98 16.69
N ILE A 64 -14.33 -15.02 16.70
CA ILE A 64 -15.79 -15.26 16.74
C ILE A 64 -16.39 -14.52 15.54
N ILE A 65 -17.16 -15.20 14.71
CA ILE A 65 -17.86 -14.61 13.55
C ILE A 65 -19.36 -14.88 13.72
N ASP A 66 -20.17 -13.83 13.65
CA ASP A 66 -21.63 -13.91 13.85
C ASP A 66 -22.00 -14.61 15.17
N GLY A 67 -21.19 -14.44 16.23
CA GLY A 67 -21.41 -15.04 17.53
C GLY A 67 -20.90 -16.47 17.66
N GLU A 68 -20.35 -17.07 16.61
CA GLU A 68 -19.83 -18.44 16.64
C GLU A 68 -18.30 -18.47 16.69
N LYS A 69 -17.74 -19.15 17.68
CA LYS A 69 -16.30 -19.37 17.77
C LYS A 69 -15.83 -20.14 16.53
N THR A 70 -14.83 -19.60 15.87
CA THR A 70 -14.43 -20.04 14.55
C THR A 70 -12.92 -20.22 14.49
N GLU A 71 -12.46 -21.35 13.96
CA GLU A 71 -11.06 -21.57 13.65
C GLU A 71 -10.84 -21.32 12.16
N ILE A 72 -9.81 -20.53 11.84
CA ILE A 72 -9.40 -20.22 10.46
C ILE A 72 -7.97 -20.71 10.31
N THR A 73 -7.77 -21.73 9.49
CA THR A 73 -6.48 -22.41 9.35
C THR A 73 -5.72 -22.01 8.09
N ASN A 74 -6.41 -21.40 7.12
CA ASN A 74 -5.82 -21.01 5.85
C ASN A 74 -6.73 -19.99 5.15
N PRO A 75 -6.25 -19.31 4.09
CA PRO A 75 -7.06 -18.30 3.40
C PRO A 75 -8.36 -18.84 2.77
N ASP A 76 -8.38 -20.10 2.32
CA ASP A 76 -9.60 -20.70 1.78
C ASP A 76 -10.70 -20.83 2.85
N ASP A 77 -10.31 -21.15 4.08
CA ASP A 77 -11.24 -21.16 5.22
C ASP A 77 -11.81 -19.76 5.47
N ALA A 78 -10.94 -18.74 5.44
CA ALA A 78 -11.35 -17.34 5.63
C ALA A 78 -12.39 -16.95 4.57
N LEU A 79 -12.12 -17.25 3.30
CA LEU A 79 -13.05 -16.98 2.20
C LEU A 79 -14.39 -17.70 2.40
N ARG A 80 -14.38 -18.99 2.76
CA ARG A 80 -15.61 -19.77 3.00
C ARG A 80 -16.44 -19.20 4.16
N LYS A 81 -15.80 -18.54 5.13
CA LYS A 81 -16.47 -17.91 6.27
C LYS A 81 -16.92 -16.47 5.97
N GLY A 82 -16.75 -16.03 4.73
CA GLY A 82 -17.19 -14.72 4.27
C GLY A 82 -16.22 -13.59 4.57
N LEU A 83 -14.94 -13.89 4.76
CA LEU A 83 -13.89 -12.88 4.87
C LEU A 83 -13.26 -12.68 3.49
N ALA A 84 -13.01 -11.44 3.10
CA ALA A 84 -12.22 -11.12 1.90
C ALA A 84 -11.20 -10.03 2.25
N MET A 85 -10.09 -10.01 1.54
CA MET A 85 -9.03 -9.04 1.82
C MET A 85 -8.53 -8.42 0.52
N VAL A 86 -8.49 -7.11 0.50
CA VAL A 86 -7.85 -6.31 -0.54
C VAL A 86 -6.53 -5.82 0.05
N HIS A 87 -5.44 -6.31 -0.50
CA HIS A 87 -4.09 -6.04 0.01
C HIS A 87 -3.59 -4.65 -0.41
N GLN A 88 -2.70 -4.09 0.39
CA GLN A 88 -2.02 -2.83 0.12
C GLN A 88 -1.28 -2.85 -1.24
N GLU A 89 -0.54 -3.93 -1.49
CA GLU A 89 0.11 -4.13 -2.79
C GLU A 89 -0.74 -5.09 -3.62
N LEU A 90 -1.35 -4.57 -4.67
CA LEU A 90 -2.11 -5.39 -5.61
C LEU A 90 -1.15 -6.37 -6.31
N GLN A 91 -1.58 -7.61 -6.45
CA GLN A 91 -0.80 -8.64 -7.15
C GLN A 91 -1.59 -9.17 -8.36
N PRO A 92 -1.91 -8.29 -9.30
CA PRO A 92 -2.66 -8.71 -10.48
C PRO A 92 -1.78 -9.53 -11.42
N ILE A 93 -2.42 -10.32 -12.27
CA ILE A 93 -1.76 -10.92 -13.44
C ILE A 93 -2.09 -10.01 -14.62
N PRO A 94 -1.20 -9.06 -15.00
CA PRO A 94 -1.57 -7.98 -15.91
C PRO A 94 -1.92 -8.46 -17.32
N ASP A 95 -1.33 -9.57 -17.78
CA ASP A 95 -1.58 -10.14 -19.10
C ASP A 95 -2.86 -10.98 -19.18
N ARG A 96 -3.52 -11.24 -18.05
CA ARG A 96 -4.80 -11.94 -18.01
C ARG A 96 -5.96 -10.94 -18.01
N SER A 97 -7.12 -11.42 -18.45
CA SER A 97 -8.32 -10.59 -18.46
C SER A 97 -8.80 -10.23 -17.05
N ILE A 98 -9.62 -9.21 -16.94
CA ILE A 98 -10.28 -8.81 -15.69
C ILE A 98 -11.03 -10.02 -15.11
N ALA A 99 -11.83 -10.72 -15.93
CA ALA A 99 -12.59 -11.88 -15.47
C ALA A 99 -11.68 -13.01 -14.96
N GLU A 100 -10.56 -13.29 -15.65
CA GLU A 100 -9.61 -14.31 -15.19
C GLU A 100 -8.98 -13.93 -13.83
N ASN A 101 -8.64 -12.66 -13.61
CA ASN A 101 -8.13 -12.19 -12.34
C ASN A 101 -9.19 -12.30 -11.22
N MET A 102 -10.44 -11.94 -11.51
CA MET A 102 -11.54 -12.03 -10.53
C MET A 102 -11.81 -13.49 -10.10
N TYR A 103 -11.67 -14.43 -11.03
CA TYR A 103 -11.99 -15.86 -10.81
C TYR A 103 -10.74 -16.72 -10.58
N LEU A 104 -9.58 -16.11 -10.37
CA LEU A 104 -8.33 -16.86 -10.14
C LEU A 104 -8.51 -17.84 -8.97
N GLY A 105 -8.21 -19.13 -9.22
CA GLY A 105 -8.35 -20.21 -8.24
C GLY A 105 -9.77 -20.80 -8.15
N ARG A 106 -10.80 -20.19 -8.78
CA ARG A 106 -12.20 -20.64 -8.70
C ARG A 106 -12.94 -20.53 -10.04
N TYR A 107 -12.24 -20.86 -11.13
CA TYR A 107 -12.81 -20.76 -12.48
C TYR A 107 -14.09 -21.59 -12.60
N PRO A 108 -15.19 -21.03 -13.15
CA PRO A 108 -16.37 -21.82 -13.48
C PRO A 108 -15.98 -22.91 -14.48
N MET A 109 -16.42 -24.15 -14.22
CA MET A 109 -16.06 -25.30 -15.05
C MET A 109 -17.32 -25.86 -15.72
N LYS A 110 -17.18 -26.27 -16.96
CA LYS A 110 -18.22 -27.02 -17.70
C LYS A 110 -17.67 -28.36 -18.18
N SER A 111 -18.54 -29.36 -18.22
CA SER A 111 -18.19 -30.69 -18.77
C SER A 111 -18.30 -30.69 -20.28
N VAL A 112 -17.26 -31.15 -20.93
CA VAL A 112 -17.25 -31.38 -22.38
C VAL A 112 -16.87 -32.86 -22.57
N GLY A 113 -17.89 -33.72 -22.63
CA GLY A 113 -17.67 -35.16 -22.53
C GLY A 113 -17.06 -35.54 -21.18
N PRO A 114 -15.99 -36.31 -21.13
CA PRO A 114 -15.34 -36.70 -19.89
C PRO A 114 -14.40 -35.63 -19.32
N LEU A 115 -14.17 -34.52 -20.07
CA LEU A 115 -13.21 -33.49 -19.66
C LEU A 115 -13.93 -32.30 -19.04
N LYS A 116 -13.27 -31.70 -18.00
CA LYS A 116 -13.70 -30.44 -17.41
C LYS A 116 -12.88 -29.31 -18.05
N MET A 117 -13.55 -28.28 -18.56
CA MET A 117 -12.94 -27.12 -19.19
C MET A 117 -13.48 -25.86 -18.56
N VAL A 118 -12.68 -24.78 -18.56
CA VAL A 118 -13.11 -23.47 -18.03
C VAL A 118 -14.29 -22.96 -18.89
N ASP A 119 -15.36 -22.54 -18.23
CA ASP A 119 -16.51 -21.92 -18.89
C ASP A 119 -16.29 -20.41 -18.97
N HIS A 120 -15.57 -19.98 -19.98
CA HIS A 120 -15.28 -18.56 -20.22
C HIS A 120 -16.56 -17.72 -20.41
N LYS A 121 -17.63 -18.32 -20.95
CA LYS A 121 -18.89 -17.59 -21.15
C LYS A 121 -19.53 -17.20 -19.82
N THR A 122 -19.68 -18.19 -18.93
CA THR A 122 -20.21 -17.96 -17.59
C THR A 122 -19.29 -17.01 -16.81
N MET A 123 -17.96 -17.24 -16.85
CA MET A 123 -16.98 -16.41 -16.15
C MET A 123 -17.10 -14.93 -16.54
N ASN A 124 -17.13 -14.63 -17.85
CA ASN A 124 -17.23 -13.25 -18.33
C ASN A 124 -18.57 -12.60 -17.97
N SER A 125 -19.68 -13.36 -18.11
CA SER A 125 -21.02 -12.86 -17.78
C SER A 125 -21.15 -12.52 -16.28
N GLU A 126 -20.63 -13.39 -15.42
CA GLU A 126 -20.65 -13.15 -13.97
C GLU A 126 -19.72 -12.00 -13.59
N ALA A 127 -18.51 -11.94 -14.18
CA ALA A 127 -17.59 -10.83 -13.93
C ALA A 127 -18.22 -9.49 -14.31
N GLU A 128 -18.89 -9.42 -15.47
CA GLU A 128 -19.60 -8.21 -15.91
C GLU A 128 -20.66 -7.77 -14.89
N LYS A 129 -21.43 -8.74 -14.37
CA LYS A 129 -22.45 -8.48 -13.35
C LYS A 129 -21.81 -7.86 -12.08
N TRP A 130 -20.72 -8.47 -11.58
CA TRP A 130 -20.07 -8.00 -10.35
C TRP A 130 -19.38 -6.64 -10.55
N LEU A 131 -18.80 -6.37 -11.72
CA LEU A 131 -18.25 -5.07 -12.05
C LEU A 131 -19.34 -4.00 -12.05
N LYS A 132 -20.48 -4.29 -12.68
CA LYS A 132 -21.65 -3.38 -12.65
C LYS A 132 -22.19 -3.16 -11.24
N ASP A 133 -22.13 -4.18 -10.40
CA ASP A 133 -22.59 -4.10 -9.01
C ASP A 133 -21.76 -3.08 -8.20
N VAL A 134 -20.47 -2.94 -8.49
CA VAL A 134 -19.61 -1.91 -7.88
C VAL A 134 -19.52 -0.65 -8.75
N LYS A 135 -20.49 -0.43 -9.65
CA LYS A 135 -20.62 0.77 -10.51
C LYS A 135 -19.45 0.95 -11.50
N MET A 136 -18.83 -0.16 -11.91
CA MET A 136 -17.74 -0.15 -12.89
C MET A 136 -18.23 -0.69 -14.24
N ASN A 137 -17.88 0.00 -15.32
CA ASN A 137 -18.26 -0.40 -16.68
C ASN A 137 -17.01 -0.77 -17.49
N PHE A 138 -16.40 -1.90 -17.11
CA PHE A 138 -15.23 -2.45 -17.81
C PHE A 138 -15.63 -3.69 -18.62
N ASP A 139 -14.99 -3.89 -19.77
CA ASP A 139 -15.10 -5.14 -20.51
C ASP A 139 -14.38 -6.24 -19.71
N PRO A 140 -15.08 -7.28 -19.24
CA PRO A 140 -14.43 -8.37 -18.49
C PRO A 140 -13.29 -9.07 -19.25
N LYS A 141 -13.27 -8.97 -20.57
CA LYS A 141 -12.26 -9.58 -21.43
C LYS A 141 -11.00 -8.71 -21.60
N ALA A 142 -11.07 -7.42 -21.23
CA ALA A 142 -9.91 -6.53 -21.31
C ALA A 142 -8.79 -7.03 -20.40
N LYS A 143 -7.54 -6.84 -20.81
CA LYS A 143 -6.38 -7.19 -19.97
C LYS A 143 -6.35 -6.28 -18.74
N LEU A 144 -6.13 -6.85 -17.57
CA LEU A 144 -6.11 -6.08 -16.32
C LEU A 144 -5.01 -5.02 -16.33
N GLY A 145 -3.87 -5.31 -16.95
CA GLY A 145 -2.74 -4.36 -17.05
C GLY A 145 -3.03 -3.09 -17.86
N THR A 146 -4.18 -2.99 -18.54
CA THR A 146 -4.57 -1.73 -19.23
C THR A 146 -5.28 -0.73 -18.31
N LEU A 147 -5.61 -1.14 -17.10
CA LEU A 147 -6.32 -0.31 -16.14
C LEU A 147 -5.36 0.53 -15.29
N SER A 148 -5.83 1.68 -14.79
CA SER A 148 -5.10 2.44 -13.76
C SER A 148 -5.09 1.66 -12.42
N ILE A 149 -4.20 2.05 -11.51
CA ILE A 149 -4.11 1.42 -10.18
C ILE A 149 -5.47 1.50 -9.45
N GLY A 150 -6.13 2.65 -9.49
CA GLY A 150 -7.45 2.82 -8.87
C GLY A 150 -8.52 1.94 -9.50
N GLN A 151 -8.46 1.75 -10.82
CA GLN A 151 -9.37 0.84 -11.52
C GLN A 151 -9.09 -0.61 -11.13
N MET A 152 -7.82 -1.02 -11.03
CA MET A 152 -7.44 -2.37 -10.56
C MET A 152 -7.92 -2.60 -9.12
N GLN A 153 -7.81 -1.58 -8.25
CA GLN A 153 -8.32 -1.62 -6.87
C GLN A 153 -9.83 -1.91 -6.87
N SER A 154 -10.57 -1.23 -7.74
CA SER A 154 -12.02 -1.43 -7.87
C SER A 154 -12.35 -2.86 -8.34
N VAL A 155 -11.53 -3.44 -9.21
CA VAL A 155 -11.67 -4.84 -9.65
C VAL A 155 -11.43 -5.80 -8.47
N GLU A 156 -10.43 -5.54 -7.61
CA GLU A 156 -10.18 -6.37 -6.43
C GLU A 156 -11.36 -6.30 -5.43
N ILE A 157 -11.99 -5.14 -5.30
CA ILE A 157 -13.20 -5.00 -4.48
C ILE A 157 -14.36 -5.78 -5.12
N ALA A 158 -14.55 -5.69 -6.46
CA ALA A 158 -15.56 -6.47 -7.17
C ALA A 158 -15.34 -7.98 -6.96
N LYS A 159 -14.09 -8.41 -6.98
CA LYS A 159 -13.69 -9.79 -6.69
C LYS A 159 -14.09 -10.20 -5.26
N ALA A 160 -13.82 -9.34 -4.25
CA ALA A 160 -14.21 -9.59 -2.86
C ALA A 160 -15.74 -9.72 -2.73
N VAL A 161 -16.49 -8.82 -3.36
CA VAL A 161 -17.96 -8.85 -3.36
C VAL A 161 -18.48 -10.11 -4.05
N SER A 162 -17.86 -10.54 -5.15
CA SER A 162 -18.24 -11.75 -5.90
C SER A 162 -18.08 -13.04 -5.08
N GLN A 163 -17.34 -12.97 -3.98
CA GLN A 163 -17.17 -14.08 -3.04
C GLN A 163 -18.22 -14.05 -1.91
N HIS A 164 -19.21 -13.16 -2.02
CA HIS A 164 -20.26 -12.97 -1.01
C HIS A 164 -19.68 -12.64 0.37
N ALA A 165 -18.62 -11.84 0.38
CA ALA A 165 -17.96 -11.46 1.64
C ALA A 165 -18.91 -10.71 2.56
N LYS A 166 -18.96 -11.14 3.81
CA LYS A 166 -19.66 -10.44 4.91
C LYS A 166 -18.75 -9.41 5.58
N ILE A 167 -17.43 -9.66 5.49
CA ILE A 167 -16.39 -8.80 6.08
C ILE A 167 -15.32 -8.59 5.01
N VAL A 168 -15.04 -7.34 4.68
CA VAL A 168 -13.99 -6.98 3.71
C VAL A 168 -12.90 -6.19 4.44
N ILE A 169 -11.66 -6.68 4.35
CA ILE A 169 -10.48 -6.00 4.88
C ILE A 169 -9.87 -5.18 3.76
N LEU A 170 -9.66 -3.90 4.00
CA LEU A 170 -9.07 -2.93 3.07
C LEU A 170 -7.76 -2.41 3.71
N ASP A 171 -6.61 -2.90 3.23
CA ASP A 171 -5.30 -2.56 3.81
C ASP A 171 -4.66 -1.42 3.01
N GLU A 172 -4.70 -0.20 3.55
CA GLU A 172 -4.21 1.04 2.95
C GLU A 172 -4.65 1.23 1.48
N PRO A 173 -5.96 1.14 1.19
CA PRO A 173 -6.43 1.05 -0.20
C PRO A 173 -6.26 2.34 -1.01
N THR A 174 -5.89 3.45 -0.39
CA THR A 174 -5.77 4.76 -1.05
C THR A 174 -4.33 5.22 -1.23
N SER A 175 -3.34 4.39 -0.88
CA SER A 175 -1.93 4.80 -0.85
C SER A 175 -1.40 5.29 -2.21
N SER A 176 -1.95 4.77 -3.33
CA SER A 176 -1.49 5.08 -4.69
C SER A 176 -2.61 5.66 -5.57
N LEU A 177 -3.68 6.20 -4.95
CA LEU A 177 -4.85 6.69 -5.67
C LEU A 177 -4.86 8.22 -5.76
N THR A 178 -5.38 8.72 -6.88
CA THR A 178 -5.74 10.14 -7.04
C THR A 178 -6.99 10.46 -6.20
N ASP A 179 -7.22 11.73 -5.90
CA ASP A 179 -8.40 12.16 -5.12
C ASP A 179 -9.71 11.69 -5.75
N ASN A 180 -9.83 11.74 -7.08
CA ASN A 180 -11.02 11.28 -7.79
C ASN A 180 -11.24 9.76 -7.62
N GLU A 181 -10.15 8.98 -7.62
CA GLU A 181 -10.21 7.54 -7.40
C GLU A 181 -10.56 7.22 -5.94
N VAL A 182 -10.06 8.00 -4.99
CA VAL A 182 -10.42 7.88 -3.55
C VAL A 182 -11.93 8.11 -3.37
N GLU A 183 -12.48 9.16 -3.99
CA GLU A 183 -13.93 9.42 -3.90
C GLU A 183 -14.76 8.30 -4.55
N ALA A 184 -14.28 7.73 -5.66
CA ALA A 184 -14.93 6.58 -6.29
C ALA A 184 -14.92 5.37 -5.35
N LEU A 185 -13.77 5.09 -4.72
CA LEU A 185 -13.63 4.02 -3.72
C LEU A 185 -14.60 4.23 -2.54
N PHE A 186 -14.69 5.45 -2.02
CA PHE A 186 -15.56 5.76 -0.88
C PHE A 186 -17.05 5.56 -1.23
N ARG A 187 -17.44 5.85 -2.48
CA ARG A 187 -18.82 5.54 -2.95
C ARG A 187 -19.09 4.04 -2.92
N ILE A 188 -18.12 3.23 -3.34
CA ILE A 188 -18.24 1.75 -3.29
C ILE A 188 -18.34 1.30 -1.82
N ILE A 189 -17.50 1.82 -0.93
CA ILE A 189 -17.51 1.48 0.51
C ILE A 189 -18.88 1.81 1.12
N ARG A 190 -19.43 3.01 0.85
CA ARG A 190 -20.74 3.42 1.36
C ARG A 190 -21.87 2.52 0.83
N ASP A 191 -21.80 2.14 -0.44
CA ASP A 191 -22.78 1.22 -1.04
C ASP A 191 -22.72 -0.16 -0.39
N LEU A 192 -21.53 -0.74 -0.21
CA LEU A 192 -21.33 -2.03 0.45
C LEU A 192 -21.82 -2.00 1.90
N LYS A 193 -21.50 -0.92 2.62
CA LYS A 193 -21.97 -0.69 4.00
C LYS A 193 -23.50 -0.71 4.06
N SER A 194 -24.16 -0.02 3.12
CA SER A 194 -25.64 0.04 3.08
C SER A 194 -26.29 -1.32 2.82
N ARG A 195 -25.54 -2.27 2.23
CA ARG A 195 -25.98 -3.65 2.01
C ARG A 195 -25.64 -4.57 3.18
N GLY A 196 -25.11 -4.03 4.30
CA GLY A 196 -24.78 -4.79 5.50
C GLY A 196 -23.41 -5.48 5.50
N VAL A 197 -22.55 -5.16 4.54
CA VAL A 197 -21.16 -5.65 4.54
C VAL A 197 -20.38 -4.86 5.59
N SER A 198 -19.69 -5.56 6.48
CA SER A 198 -18.81 -4.94 7.47
C SER A 198 -17.41 -4.79 6.88
N MET A 199 -16.72 -3.72 7.22
CA MET A 199 -15.39 -3.48 6.66
C MET A 199 -14.38 -3.15 7.75
N ILE A 200 -13.17 -3.69 7.61
CA ILE A 200 -12.00 -3.27 8.40
C ILE A 200 -11.15 -2.41 7.48
N TYR A 201 -11.00 -1.13 7.83
CA TYR A 201 -10.31 -0.15 7.00
C TYR A 201 -9.01 0.25 7.69
N ILE A 202 -7.89 -0.15 7.12
CA ILE A 202 -6.57 0.19 7.64
C ILE A 202 -6.07 1.42 6.88
N SER A 203 -5.80 2.50 7.60
CA SER A 203 -5.23 3.72 7.02
C SER A 203 -4.53 4.51 8.12
N HIS A 204 -3.57 5.33 7.73
CA HIS A 204 -2.95 6.32 8.61
C HIS A 204 -3.42 7.75 8.28
N LYS A 205 -4.34 7.88 7.32
CA LYS A 205 -4.86 9.20 6.87
C LYS A 205 -6.13 9.57 7.66
N MET A 206 -5.99 10.49 8.58
CA MET A 206 -7.09 10.91 9.48
C MET A 206 -8.33 11.37 8.71
N ALA A 207 -8.14 12.16 7.63
CA ALA A 207 -9.24 12.68 6.83
C ALA A 207 -10.11 11.57 6.22
N GLU A 208 -9.50 10.43 5.86
CA GLU A 208 -10.23 9.27 5.35
C GLU A 208 -11.08 8.63 6.44
N ILE A 209 -10.48 8.43 7.63
CA ILE A 209 -11.17 7.82 8.77
C ILE A 209 -12.40 8.63 9.14
N ARG A 210 -12.25 9.96 9.25
CA ARG A 210 -13.38 10.88 9.55
C ARG A 210 -14.50 10.79 8.52
N GLN A 211 -14.17 10.50 7.27
CA GLN A 211 -15.15 10.52 6.18
C GLN A 211 -15.95 9.21 6.07
N ILE A 212 -15.36 8.05 6.44
CA ILE A 212 -16.01 6.77 6.15
C ILE A 212 -16.18 5.84 7.36
N ALA A 213 -15.38 5.98 8.43
CA ALA A 213 -15.38 5.02 9.54
C ALA A 213 -16.43 5.37 10.61
N ASP A 214 -17.01 4.33 11.19
CA ASP A 214 -17.94 4.43 12.32
C ASP A 214 -17.21 4.24 13.65
N ASP A 215 -16.31 3.24 13.67
CA ASP A 215 -15.56 2.83 14.85
C ASP A 215 -14.07 2.87 14.54
N ILE A 216 -13.27 2.98 15.58
CA ILE A 216 -11.82 2.97 15.48
C ILE A 216 -11.23 2.11 16.60
N THR A 217 -10.28 1.26 16.24
CA THR A 217 -9.39 0.57 17.19
C THR A 217 -7.97 1.04 16.95
N ILE A 218 -7.27 1.39 18.03
CA ILE A 218 -5.88 1.83 17.96
C ILE A 218 -4.97 0.74 18.54
N MET A 219 -3.91 0.45 17.78
CA MET A 219 -2.83 -0.47 18.17
C MET A 219 -1.52 0.30 18.26
N ARG A 220 -0.68 -0.09 19.22
CA ARG A 220 0.66 0.46 19.37
C ARG A 220 1.61 -0.62 19.87
N ASP A 221 2.74 -0.78 19.17
CA ASP A 221 3.82 -1.73 19.56
C ASP A 221 3.29 -3.16 19.81
N GLY A 222 2.38 -3.60 18.96
CA GLY A 222 1.80 -4.95 19.08
C GLY A 222 0.75 -5.08 20.18
N THR A 223 0.33 -3.99 20.82
CA THR A 223 -0.66 -4.03 21.91
C THR A 223 -1.94 -3.28 21.53
N TYR A 224 -3.04 -3.66 22.19
CA TYR A 224 -4.35 -3.00 22.07
C TYR A 224 -4.35 -1.75 22.97
N VAL A 225 -4.61 -0.59 22.41
CA VAL A 225 -4.70 0.67 23.16
C VAL A 225 -6.15 0.92 23.57
N GLY A 226 -7.09 0.85 22.62
CA GLY A 226 -8.51 1.08 22.89
C GLY A 226 -9.34 1.11 21.63
N SER A 227 -10.67 1.18 21.82
CA SER A 227 -11.64 1.32 20.72
C SER A 227 -12.67 2.38 21.09
N TRP A 228 -13.10 3.15 20.09
CA TRP A 228 -14.05 4.26 20.25
C TRP A 228 -14.97 4.33 19.02
N GLU A 229 -16.11 4.97 19.17
CA GLU A 229 -16.82 5.49 17.99
C GLU A 229 -16.02 6.69 17.45
N VAL A 230 -15.88 6.80 16.13
CA VAL A 230 -15.04 7.86 15.51
C VAL A 230 -15.52 9.26 15.91
N LYS A 231 -16.83 9.44 16.09
CA LYS A 231 -17.42 10.73 16.51
C LYS A 231 -17.04 11.16 17.93
N ASP A 232 -16.61 10.22 18.79
CA ASP A 232 -16.39 10.44 20.22
C ASP A 232 -14.90 10.63 20.58
N ILE A 233 -13.99 10.58 19.62
CA ILE A 233 -12.55 10.76 19.86
C ILE A 233 -12.00 11.84 18.91
N SER A 234 -11.20 12.77 19.42
CA SER A 234 -10.60 13.84 18.60
C SER A 234 -9.37 13.35 17.82
N ASP A 235 -8.96 14.09 16.76
CA ASP A 235 -7.76 13.76 15.99
C ASP A 235 -6.51 13.79 16.85
N ASP A 236 -6.39 14.79 17.72
CA ASP A 236 -5.25 14.93 18.65
C ASP A 236 -5.17 13.73 19.59
N GLU A 237 -6.32 13.27 20.09
CA GLU A 237 -6.36 12.12 20.99
C GLU A 237 -6.00 10.83 20.22
N ILE A 238 -6.48 10.65 18.97
CA ILE A 238 -6.11 9.50 18.12
C ILE A 238 -4.56 9.47 17.96
N VAL A 239 -3.98 10.62 17.59
CA VAL A 239 -2.52 10.74 17.39
C VAL A 239 -1.77 10.42 18.69
N LYS A 240 -2.23 10.99 19.81
CA LYS A 240 -1.65 10.75 21.14
C LYS A 240 -1.68 9.26 21.51
N GLN A 241 -2.82 8.58 21.26
CA GLN A 241 -2.97 7.15 21.54
C GLN A 241 -2.08 6.29 20.61
N MET A 242 -1.92 6.69 19.34
CA MET A 242 -1.06 5.97 18.40
C MET A 242 0.42 6.07 18.76
N VAL A 243 0.89 7.29 19.15
CA VAL A 243 2.31 7.56 19.41
C VAL A 243 2.69 7.27 20.86
N GLY A 244 1.73 7.37 21.79
CA GLY A 244 1.95 7.11 23.22
C GLY A 244 2.53 8.29 24.01
N ARG A 245 2.70 9.44 23.36
CA ARG A 245 3.20 10.68 23.99
C ARG A 245 2.58 11.89 23.30
N GLU A 246 2.53 12.99 23.99
CA GLU A 246 2.13 14.26 23.37
C GLU A 246 3.21 14.69 22.38
N LEU A 247 2.79 14.97 21.14
CA LEU A 247 3.71 15.49 20.13
C LEU A 247 3.87 17.00 20.34
N THR A 248 4.78 17.37 21.20
CA THR A 248 5.09 18.78 21.46
C THR A 248 5.95 19.41 20.36
N ASN A 249 6.78 18.58 19.70
CA ASN A 249 7.61 19.03 18.57
C ASN A 249 7.50 17.99 17.45
N VAL A 250 6.56 18.20 16.53
CA VAL A 250 6.31 17.28 15.38
C VAL A 250 7.53 17.24 14.45
N TYR A 251 8.22 18.35 14.32
CA TYR A 251 9.38 18.45 13.43
C TYR A 251 10.65 18.79 14.24
N PRO A 252 11.78 18.17 13.90
CA PRO A 252 13.04 18.55 14.53
C PRO A 252 13.36 20.03 14.24
N PRO A 253 14.11 20.69 15.11
CA PRO A 253 14.53 22.06 14.82
C PRO A 253 15.23 22.14 13.46
N LYS A 254 14.87 23.14 12.66
CA LYS A 254 15.49 23.34 11.36
C LYS A 254 16.87 23.96 11.58
N GLU A 255 17.90 23.16 11.42
CA GLU A 255 19.29 23.64 11.37
C GLU A 255 19.64 23.83 9.89
N ASP A 256 20.22 24.98 9.57
CA ASP A 256 20.57 25.32 8.20
C ASP A 256 22.05 25.06 7.97
N TYR A 257 22.34 23.95 7.32
CA TYR A 257 23.69 23.53 6.96
C TYR A 257 24.04 23.88 5.51
N ARG A 258 23.17 24.63 4.81
CA ARG A 258 23.39 25.00 3.41
C ARG A 258 24.62 25.89 3.26
N THR A 259 25.37 25.62 2.22
CA THR A 259 26.43 26.50 1.75
C THR A 259 26.00 27.09 0.38
N ASP A 260 26.79 28.00 -0.15
CA ASP A 260 26.53 28.55 -1.49
C ASP A 260 27.02 27.66 -2.63
N GLU A 261 27.67 26.54 -2.29
CA GLU A 261 28.18 25.59 -3.29
C GLU A 261 27.07 24.76 -3.92
N THR A 262 26.84 24.92 -5.21
CA THR A 262 25.90 24.08 -5.98
C THR A 262 26.53 22.72 -6.24
N ILE A 263 25.92 21.65 -5.74
CA ILE A 263 26.41 20.27 -5.91
C ILE A 263 25.70 19.53 -7.05
N LEU A 264 24.45 19.91 -7.36
CA LEU A 264 23.71 19.36 -8.50
C LEU A 264 22.98 20.52 -9.18
N LYS A 265 23.13 20.62 -10.49
CA LYS A 265 22.40 21.59 -11.31
C LYS A 265 21.79 20.86 -12.48
N VAL A 266 20.50 21.06 -12.67
CA VAL A 266 19.72 20.50 -13.77
C VAL A 266 19.15 21.67 -14.57
N GLU A 267 19.35 21.67 -15.88
CA GLU A 267 18.85 22.74 -16.76
C GLU A 267 18.10 22.17 -17.94
N HIS A 268 16.89 22.68 -18.15
CA HIS A 268 16.03 22.41 -19.31
C HIS A 268 15.83 20.93 -19.60
N LEU A 269 15.70 20.10 -18.54
CA LEU A 269 15.56 18.66 -18.67
C LEU A 269 14.20 18.29 -19.23
N CYS A 270 14.19 17.55 -20.35
CA CYS A 270 12.97 17.11 -21.03
C CYS A 270 12.97 15.59 -21.22
N SER A 271 11.82 15.00 -20.96
CA SER A 271 11.57 13.59 -21.26
C SER A 271 11.44 13.37 -22.78
N ILE A 272 11.78 12.16 -23.25
CA ILE A 272 11.46 11.72 -24.61
C ILE A 272 9.94 11.57 -24.84
N HIS A 273 9.16 11.52 -23.79
CA HIS A 273 7.68 11.40 -23.85
C HIS A 273 7.05 12.79 -23.64
N GLU A 274 6.31 13.27 -24.61
CA GLU A 274 5.69 14.60 -24.60
C GLU A 274 4.77 14.84 -23.39
N ARG A 275 4.15 13.77 -22.87
CA ARG A 275 3.21 13.84 -21.73
C ARG A 275 3.89 13.69 -20.38
N SER A 276 5.22 13.64 -20.36
CA SER A 276 6.01 13.54 -19.14
C SER A 276 6.64 14.91 -18.80
N PHE A 277 7.64 14.92 -17.91
CA PHE A 277 8.28 16.17 -17.48
C PHE A 277 8.93 16.91 -18.69
N GLN A 278 8.78 18.23 -18.74
CA GLN A 278 9.28 19.10 -19.80
C GLN A 278 9.88 20.37 -19.19
N ASP A 279 11.04 20.78 -19.69
CA ASP A 279 11.74 22.01 -19.34
C ASP A 279 11.98 22.19 -17.83
N CYS A 280 12.37 21.13 -17.15
CA CYS A 280 12.61 21.17 -15.70
C CYS A 280 14.03 21.68 -15.40
N SER A 281 14.11 22.68 -14.51
CA SER A 281 15.38 23.27 -14.08
C SER A 281 15.38 23.46 -12.56
N PHE A 282 16.47 23.11 -11.90
CA PHE A 282 16.66 23.35 -10.46
C PHE A 282 18.13 23.20 -10.08
N GLU A 283 18.43 23.70 -8.89
CA GLU A 283 19.76 23.53 -8.29
C GLU A 283 19.63 22.98 -6.88
N LEU A 284 20.61 22.21 -6.46
CA LEU A 284 20.72 21.69 -5.10
C LEU A 284 22.08 22.13 -4.53
N LYS A 285 22.04 22.76 -3.38
CA LYS A 285 23.23 23.24 -2.70
C LYS A 285 23.73 22.21 -1.68
N ARG A 286 25.01 22.27 -1.36
CA ARG A 286 25.61 21.40 -0.34
C ARG A 286 24.94 21.64 1.02
N GLY A 287 24.51 20.55 1.68
CA GLY A 287 23.82 20.60 2.97
C GLY A 287 22.34 20.94 2.88
N GLU A 288 21.81 21.12 1.64
CA GLU A 288 20.39 21.45 1.43
C GLU A 288 19.53 20.18 1.31
N ILE A 289 18.31 20.24 1.86
CA ILE A 289 17.23 19.29 1.58
C ILE A 289 16.24 20.01 0.67
N LEU A 290 16.22 19.63 -0.63
CA LEU A 290 15.34 20.21 -1.63
C LEU A 290 14.09 19.33 -1.78
N GLY A 291 12.92 19.87 -1.51
CA GLY A 291 11.66 19.16 -1.61
C GLY A 291 10.96 19.35 -2.96
N PHE A 292 10.48 18.25 -3.55
CA PHE A 292 9.66 18.28 -4.78
C PHE A 292 8.21 17.96 -4.45
N GLY A 293 7.35 18.98 -4.49
CA GLY A 293 5.91 18.84 -4.29
C GLY A 293 5.17 18.63 -5.61
N GLY A 294 4.06 17.91 -5.57
CA GLY A 294 3.19 17.69 -6.73
C GLY A 294 2.20 16.56 -6.50
N LEU A 295 1.09 16.62 -7.22
CA LEU A 295 0.05 15.58 -7.17
C LEU A 295 0.54 14.26 -7.77
N VAL A 296 -0.20 13.19 -7.53
CA VAL A 296 0.02 11.90 -8.20
C VAL A 296 -0.05 12.11 -9.71
N GLY A 297 0.95 11.62 -10.44
CA GLY A 297 1.05 11.82 -11.89
C GLY A 297 1.79 13.10 -12.31
N ALA A 298 2.31 13.90 -11.37
CA ALA A 298 3.08 15.11 -11.69
C ALA A 298 4.49 14.81 -12.26
N GLN A 299 4.81 13.55 -12.50
CA GLN A 299 6.04 13.09 -13.14
C GLN A 299 7.33 13.37 -12.34
N ARG A 300 7.20 13.50 -11.00
CA ARG A 300 8.36 13.69 -10.11
C ARG A 300 9.29 12.49 -10.14
N THR A 301 8.74 11.29 -10.02
CA THR A 301 9.50 10.02 -10.03
C THR A 301 10.21 9.85 -11.37
N GLU A 302 9.51 10.10 -12.48
CA GLU A 302 10.04 9.97 -13.82
C GLU A 302 11.25 10.91 -14.05
N MET A 303 11.17 12.15 -13.51
CA MET A 303 12.27 13.10 -13.57
C MET A 303 13.49 12.63 -12.77
N MET A 304 13.27 12.14 -11.54
CA MET A 304 14.35 11.61 -10.70
C MET A 304 14.99 10.36 -11.32
N GLU A 305 14.16 9.46 -11.86
CA GLU A 305 14.64 8.27 -12.58
C GLU A 305 15.49 8.65 -13.81
N ALA A 306 15.13 9.73 -14.50
CA ALA A 306 15.91 10.22 -15.66
C ALA A 306 17.26 10.78 -15.20
N ILE A 307 17.31 11.55 -14.12
CA ILE A 307 18.56 12.08 -13.54
C ILE A 307 19.46 10.91 -13.08
N PHE A 308 18.86 9.83 -12.59
CA PHE A 308 19.58 8.64 -12.14
C PHE A 308 19.95 7.69 -13.30
N GLY A 309 19.49 7.97 -14.54
CA GLY A 309 19.82 7.15 -15.71
C GLY A 309 18.94 5.93 -15.94
N MET A 310 17.79 5.85 -15.25
CA MET A 310 16.82 4.78 -15.46
C MET A 310 15.88 5.08 -16.64
N ARG A 311 15.80 6.34 -17.06
CA ARG A 311 15.02 6.78 -18.22
C ARG A 311 15.86 7.65 -19.12
N HIS A 312 15.54 7.63 -20.41
CA HIS A 312 16.20 8.48 -21.40
C HIS A 312 15.61 9.90 -21.38
N ILE A 313 16.46 10.88 -21.61
CA ILE A 313 16.09 12.29 -21.76
C ILE A 313 16.16 12.68 -23.24
N ALA A 314 15.31 13.62 -23.65
CA ALA A 314 15.33 14.21 -24.99
C ALA A 314 16.34 15.35 -25.07
N SER A 315 16.40 16.18 -24.03
CA SER A 315 17.30 17.34 -23.95
C SER A 315 17.51 17.75 -22.51
N GLY A 316 18.42 18.71 -22.32
CA GLY A 316 18.79 19.25 -21.02
C GLY A 316 20.19 18.84 -20.59
N THR A 317 20.65 19.40 -19.48
CA THR A 317 21.97 19.10 -18.93
C THR A 317 21.90 18.84 -17.44
N VAL A 318 22.77 17.95 -16.99
CA VAL A 318 23.00 17.66 -15.56
C VAL A 318 24.45 17.99 -15.25
N GLU A 319 24.66 18.79 -14.22
CA GLU A 319 26.02 19.11 -13.71
C GLU A 319 26.11 18.63 -12.25
N VAL A 320 27.22 17.99 -11.94
CA VAL A 320 27.53 17.53 -10.58
C VAL A 320 28.88 18.17 -10.19
N LEU A 321 28.85 18.90 -9.05
CA LEU A 321 30.06 19.62 -8.56
C LEU A 321 30.71 20.49 -9.66
N GLY A 322 29.86 21.20 -10.43
CA GLY A 322 30.28 22.11 -11.49
C GLY A 322 30.75 21.45 -12.77
N LYS A 323 30.64 20.13 -12.90
CA LYS A 323 31.01 19.39 -14.10
C LYS A 323 29.79 18.81 -14.80
N LYS A 324 29.67 19.07 -16.09
CA LYS A 324 28.62 18.44 -16.91
C LYS A 324 28.87 16.94 -16.97
N VAL A 325 27.84 16.17 -16.66
CA VAL A 325 27.88 14.70 -16.64
C VAL A 325 26.91 14.14 -17.68
N ASN A 326 27.26 13.01 -18.27
CA ASN A 326 26.41 12.32 -19.24
C ASN A 326 25.95 11.01 -18.62
N ILE A 327 24.75 11.02 -18.07
CA ILE A 327 24.17 9.88 -17.35
C ILE A 327 23.21 9.16 -18.30
N LYS A 328 23.57 7.94 -18.70
CA LYS A 328 22.75 7.10 -19.59
C LYS A 328 22.25 5.84 -18.90
N LYS A 329 22.83 5.49 -17.76
CA LYS A 329 22.46 4.31 -16.96
C LYS A 329 22.80 4.56 -15.49
N PRO A 330 22.23 3.81 -14.57
CA PRO A 330 22.44 4.03 -13.12
C PRO A 330 23.91 4.02 -12.69
N GLU A 331 24.75 3.19 -13.32
CA GLU A 331 26.18 3.13 -12.99
C GLU A 331 26.87 4.47 -13.24
N ASP A 332 26.44 5.22 -14.27
CA ASP A 332 26.99 6.56 -14.56
C ASP A 332 26.62 7.54 -13.42
N ALA A 333 25.39 7.48 -12.91
CA ALA A 333 24.93 8.30 -11.79
C ALA A 333 25.75 7.99 -10.53
N ILE A 334 25.89 6.71 -10.21
CA ILE A 334 26.67 6.24 -9.04
C ILE A 334 28.13 6.70 -9.14
N ALA A 335 28.73 6.59 -10.32
CA ALA A 335 30.11 7.05 -10.56
C ALA A 335 30.27 8.56 -10.35
N ASN A 336 29.17 9.33 -10.47
CA ASN A 336 29.14 10.77 -10.24
C ASN A 336 28.53 11.11 -8.85
N SER A 337 28.52 10.14 -7.93
CA SER A 337 28.10 10.31 -6.52
C SER A 337 26.61 10.66 -6.35
N ILE A 338 25.77 10.22 -7.29
CA ILE A 338 24.30 10.31 -7.16
C ILE A 338 23.78 8.94 -6.71
N GLY A 339 23.07 8.89 -5.59
CA GLY A 339 22.36 7.70 -5.11
C GLY A 339 20.85 7.90 -5.19
N MET A 340 20.10 6.82 -5.38
CA MET A 340 18.63 6.90 -5.45
C MET A 340 17.99 5.82 -4.58
N ILE A 341 17.00 6.22 -3.78
CA ILE A 341 16.10 5.30 -3.09
C ILE A 341 14.79 5.33 -3.88
N THR A 342 14.40 4.19 -4.42
CA THR A 342 13.25 4.09 -5.33
C THR A 342 11.93 3.96 -4.57
N GLU A 343 10.85 4.37 -5.21
CA GLU A 343 9.48 4.21 -4.69
C GLU A 343 9.05 2.73 -4.71
N ASP A 344 9.33 2.02 -5.80
CA ASP A 344 9.03 0.60 -5.95
C ASP A 344 10.12 -0.24 -5.29
N ARG A 345 9.91 -0.60 -4.04
CA ARG A 345 10.85 -1.38 -3.23
C ARG A 345 11.16 -2.74 -3.84
N ARG A 346 10.14 -3.44 -4.37
CA ARG A 346 10.28 -4.81 -4.86
C ARG A 346 10.83 -4.89 -6.27
N GLY A 347 10.37 -4.01 -7.14
CA GLY A 347 10.76 -4.04 -8.56
C GLY A 347 12.15 -3.46 -8.81
N THR A 348 12.49 -2.37 -8.10
CA THR A 348 13.71 -1.62 -8.39
C THR A 348 14.58 -1.34 -7.16
N GLY A 349 14.05 -1.55 -5.94
CA GLY A 349 14.77 -1.17 -4.71
C GLY A 349 15.52 -2.28 -4.01
N ILE A 350 15.09 -3.54 -4.15
CA ILE A 350 15.62 -4.68 -3.38
C ILE A 350 15.91 -5.85 -4.31
N LEU A 351 17.09 -6.45 -4.15
CA LEU A 351 17.43 -7.73 -4.79
C LEU A 351 16.95 -8.87 -3.87
N GLY A 352 15.70 -9.27 -4.03
CA GLY A 352 15.02 -10.22 -3.12
C GLY A 352 15.65 -11.61 -3.03
N CYS A 353 16.50 -11.97 -3.99
CA CYS A 353 17.26 -13.25 -3.99
C CYS A 353 18.53 -13.19 -3.14
N LEU A 354 18.93 -12.01 -2.66
CA LEU A 354 20.13 -11.83 -1.85
C LEU A 354 19.79 -11.73 -0.35
N SER A 355 20.74 -12.10 0.48
CA SER A 355 20.64 -11.84 1.91
C SER A 355 20.73 -10.33 2.19
N ILE A 356 20.30 -9.91 3.36
CA ILE A 356 20.39 -8.50 3.79
C ILE A 356 21.84 -7.98 3.74
N ASN A 357 22.78 -8.76 4.12
CA ASN A 357 24.23 -8.43 4.02
C ASN A 357 24.69 -8.24 2.60
N UNK A 358 24.16 -8.96 1.80
CA UNK A 358 24.48 -8.89 0.45
C UNK A 358 23.88 -7.75 -0.26
N UNK A 359 22.89 -7.38 0.21
CA UNK A 359 22.27 -6.25 -0.30
C UNK A 359 22.91 -4.98 0.19
N UNK A 360 23.32 -5.03 1.28
CA UNK A 360 24.05 -3.99 1.80
C UNK A 360 25.44 -3.91 1.25
N UNK A 361 25.88 -4.84 1.06
CA UNK A 361 27.17 -4.92 0.46
C UNK A 361 27.20 -4.55 -1.00
N SER A 362 26.20 -4.88 -1.73
CA SER A 362 26.12 -4.44 -3.15
C SER A 362 25.80 -2.96 -3.32
N MET A 363 25.04 -2.41 -2.39
CA MET A 363 24.71 -0.97 -2.39
C MET A 363 25.85 -0.11 -1.86
N ILE A 364 26.60 -0.60 -0.89
CA ILE A 364 27.69 0.15 -0.24
C ILE A 364 28.96 0.17 -1.11
N THR A 365 29.23 -0.90 -1.85
CA THR A 365 30.45 -0.96 -2.67
C THR A 365 30.58 0.20 -3.66
N PRO A 366 29.54 0.60 -4.40
CA PRO A 366 29.61 1.80 -5.23
C PRO A 366 29.72 3.12 -4.46
N LEU A 367 29.29 3.13 -3.18
CA LEU A 367 29.30 4.33 -2.32
C LEU A 367 30.58 4.45 -1.48
N LEU A 368 31.45 3.45 -1.52
CA LEU A 368 32.73 3.48 -0.79
C LEU A 368 33.57 4.74 -1.07
N PRO A 369 33.61 5.28 -2.30
CA PRO A 369 34.30 6.55 -2.53
C PRO A 369 33.68 7.73 -1.77
N LEU A 370 32.34 7.73 -1.59
CA LEU A 370 31.59 8.75 -0.84
C LEU A 370 31.89 8.67 0.66
N ILE A 371 31.99 7.47 1.21
CA ILE A 371 32.32 7.24 2.63
C ILE A 371 33.74 7.74 2.91
N ARG A 372 34.68 7.61 1.96
CA ARG A 372 36.01 8.17 2.07
C ARG A 372 36.00 9.71 2.14
N ILE A 373 35.09 10.36 1.42
CA ILE A 373 34.96 11.82 1.46
C ILE A 373 34.43 12.28 2.84
N ILE A 374 33.52 11.52 3.43
CA ILE A 374 32.98 11.83 4.77
C ILE A 374 34.05 11.59 5.84
N GLN A 375 34.88 10.55 5.73
CA GLN A 375 35.96 10.26 6.68
C GLN A 375 37.15 11.25 6.62
N THR A 376 37.33 11.94 5.51
CA THR A 376 38.38 12.97 5.41
C THR A 376 37.92 14.38 5.73
N ALA A 377 36.64 14.55 6.08
CA ALA A 377 36.06 15.86 6.43
C ALA A 377 35.70 16.01 7.94
N VAL A 378 36.20 15.08 8.80
CA VAL A 378 36.06 15.16 10.28
C VAL A 378 37.41 15.46 10.91
#